data_252c7d91d6402e9bebcf974747e652bb
#
_entry.id   252c7d91d6402e9bebcf974747e652bb
#
_cell.length_a   1.000
_cell.length_b   1.000
_cell.length_c   1.000
_cell.angle_alpha   90.00
_cell.angle_beta   90.00
_cell.angle_gamma   90.00
#
_symmetry.space_group_name_H-M   'P 1'
#
loop_
_entity.id
_entity.type
_entity.pdbx_description
1 polymer ?
#
loop_
_entity_poly.entity_id
_entity_poly.type
_entity_poly.pdbx_seq_one_letter_code
_entity_poly.pdbx_strand_id
1 'polypeptide(L)'
;KRPLLKTDKFDGFIIGFQPCRPSSRGNIRLLSKEINDEPLIDPGYLSNEKDLYDLECAYDFVRKISQTHSLDNIIDHPIGIDLIKSSTKEMISHFRQNATSVYHPCGTCKISPDKNTGVVSDRLKVHGLQNLWIVDASVFPNITSGNINAPVMMTAYIGGNLISEDIKKLT
;
A
#
# COMPACT_ATOMS: atom_id res chain seq x y z
N LYS A 1 14.38 -6.34 14.05
CA LYS A 1 15.44 -6.84 13.13
C LYS A 1 14.74 -7.53 11.97
N ARG A 2 14.94 -7.06 10.73
CA ARG A 2 14.50 -7.81 9.54
C ARG A 2 15.17 -9.17 9.58
N PRO A 3 14.43 -10.28 9.41
CA PRO A 3 15.07 -11.56 9.22
C PRO A 3 16.02 -11.43 8.03
N LEU A 4 17.25 -11.88 8.18
CA LEU A 4 18.18 -12.03 7.07
C LEU A 4 17.46 -12.91 6.03
N LEU A 5 17.30 -12.41 4.82
CA LEU A 5 16.80 -13.20 3.71
C LEU A 5 17.72 -14.41 3.56
N LYS A 6 17.25 -15.57 3.94
CA LYS A 6 17.93 -16.82 3.62
C LYS A 6 17.68 -17.06 2.12
N THR A 7 18.75 -17.07 1.36
CA THR A 7 18.68 -17.53 -0.03
C THR A 7 18.40 -19.04 -0.03
N ASP A 8 17.55 -19.47 -0.92
CA ASP A 8 17.33 -20.89 -1.18
C ASP A 8 18.62 -21.54 -1.72
N LYS A 9 18.72 -22.86 -1.56
CA LYS A 9 19.90 -23.63 -2.00
C LYS A 9 19.82 -24.05 -3.50
N PHE A 10 18.86 -23.54 -4.20
CA PHE A 10 18.60 -23.82 -5.62
C PHE A 10 18.37 -22.52 -6.38
N ASP A 11 18.60 -22.55 -7.67
CA ASP A 11 18.34 -21.43 -8.56
C ASP A 11 16.82 -21.27 -8.76
N GLY A 12 16.34 -20.02 -8.68
CA GLY A 12 14.92 -19.76 -8.84
C GLY A 12 14.64 -18.27 -8.99
N PHE A 13 13.41 -17.95 -9.32
CA PHE A 13 12.93 -16.56 -9.39
C PHE A 13 11.51 -16.44 -8.83
N ILE A 14 11.12 -15.23 -8.47
CA ILE A 14 9.82 -14.92 -7.94
C ILE A 14 9.15 -13.92 -8.89
N ILE A 15 7.89 -14.19 -9.24
CA ILE A 15 7.03 -13.20 -9.87
C ILE A 15 6.17 -12.58 -8.78
N GLY A 16 6.46 -11.32 -8.42
CA GLY A 16 5.67 -10.56 -7.48
C GLY A 16 4.67 -9.65 -8.20
N PHE A 17 3.49 -9.49 -7.62
CA PHE A 17 2.51 -8.52 -8.08
C PHE A 17 1.86 -7.82 -6.90
N GLN A 18 1.35 -6.61 -7.15
CA GLN A 18 0.65 -5.81 -6.14
C GLN A 18 -0.45 -4.98 -6.79
N PRO A 19 -1.63 -4.82 -6.16
CA PRO A 19 -2.64 -3.89 -6.63
C PRO A 19 -2.14 -2.46 -6.41
N CYS A 20 -2.21 -1.64 -7.47
CA CYS A 20 -1.83 -0.22 -7.39
C CYS A 20 -2.97 0.68 -6.88
N ARG A 21 -4.21 0.21 -6.86
CA ARG A 21 -5.40 0.98 -6.45
C ARG A 21 -6.36 0.14 -5.62
N PRO A 22 -5.94 -0.31 -4.42
CA PRO A 22 -6.80 -1.12 -3.57
C PRO A 22 -8.01 -0.31 -3.09
N SER A 23 -9.17 -0.97 -3.06
CA SER A 23 -10.41 -0.43 -2.51
C SER A 23 -10.59 -0.74 -1.03
N SER A 24 -9.92 -1.76 -0.51
CA SER A 24 -9.89 -2.08 0.91
C SER A 24 -9.39 -0.90 1.74
N ARG A 25 -10.00 -0.71 2.90
CA ARG A 25 -9.64 0.34 3.84
C ARG A 25 -9.42 -0.24 5.22
N GLY A 26 -8.40 0.26 5.87
CA GLY A 26 -8.05 -0.07 7.23
C GLY A 26 -8.21 1.12 8.17
N ASN A 27 -7.72 0.95 9.39
CA ASN A 27 -7.76 1.98 10.41
C ASN A 27 -6.56 1.86 11.36
N ILE A 28 -6.28 2.99 12.03
CA ILE A 28 -5.34 3.04 13.17
C ILE A 28 -6.14 3.53 14.36
N ARG A 29 -6.01 2.86 15.51
CA ARG A 29 -6.72 3.21 16.75
C ARG A 29 -5.74 3.21 17.91
N LEU A 30 -5.94 4.14 18.84
CA LEU A 30 -5.26 4.08 20.13
C LEU A 30 -5.90 2.99 20.98
N LEU A 31 -5.07 2.17 21.62
CA LEU A 31 -5.52 1.15 22.57
C LEU A 31 -5.74 1.73 23.96
N SER A 32 -4.97 2.75 24.33
CA SER A 32 -5.05 3.41 25.63
C SER A 32 -4.62 4.89 25.56
N LYS A 33 -4.53 5.56 26.70
CA LYS A 33 -3.99 6.91 26.84
C LYS A 33 -2.48 6.90 27.13
N GLU A 34 -1.90 5.74 27.36
CA GLU A 34 -0.48 5.61 27.68
C GLU A 34 0.36 5.76 26.41
N ILE A 35 1.34 6.68 26.48
CA ILE A 35 2.18 7.05 25.34
C ILE A 35 3.05 5.90 24.81
N ASN A 36 3.34 4.93 25.64
CA ASN A 36 4.19 3.79 25.31
C ASN A 36 3.41 2.61 24.71
N ASP A 37 2.09 2.67 24.73
CA ASP A 37 1.27 1.62 24.13
C ASP A 37 1.25 1.77 22.61
N GLU A 38 1.55 0.68 21.92
CA GLU A 38 1.48 0.66 20.47
C GLU A 38 0.03 0.80 19.98
N PRO A 39 -0.21 1.61 18.93
CA PRO A 39 -1.53 1.71 18.34
C PRO A 39 -1.92 0.39 17.65
N LEU A 40 -3.20 0.08 17.65
CA LEU A 40 -3.75 -0.97 16.83
C LEU A 40 -3.74 -0.51 15.36
N ILE A 41 -2.99 -1.21 14.53
CA ILE A 41 -2.90 -0.96 13.09
C ILE A 41 -3.59 -2.11 12.36
N ASP A 42 -4.73 -1.83 11.75
CA ASP A 42 -5.46 -2.77 10.90
C ASP A 42 -5.50 -2.22 9.48
N PRO A 43 -4.71 -2.75 8.55
CA PRO A 43 -4.72 -2.29 7.15
C PRO A 43 -5.96 -2.73 6.38
N GLY A 44 -6.76 -3.66 6.88
CA GLY A 44 -7.97 -4.15 6.23
C GLY A 44 -7.73 -4.81 4.87
N TYR A 45 -6.60 -5.47 4.66
CA TYR A 45 -6.23 -6.07 3.38
C TYR A 45 -7.30 -7.06 2.89
N LEU A 46 -7.60 -6.99 1.57
CA LEU A 46 -8.55 -7.87 0.90
C LEU A 46 -9.96 -7.90 1.55
N SER A 47 -10.37 -6.80 2.15
CA SER A 47 -11.72 -6.64 2.74
C SER A 47 -12.77 -6.21 1.71
N ASN A 48 -12.37 -5.91 0.47
CA ASN A 48 -13.24 -5.47 -0.61
C ASN A 48 -13.23 -6.47 -1.76
N GLU A 49 -14.40 -6.76 -2.35
CA GLU A 49 -14.55 -7.73 -3.45
C GLU A 49 -13.76 -7.32 -4.70
N LYS A 50 -13.63 -6.01 -4.98
CA LYS A 50 -12.80 -5.53 -6.08
C LYS A 50 -11.35 -5.96 -5.93
N ASP A 51 -10.81 -5.91 -4.72
CA ASP A 51 -9.41 -6.27 -4.49
C ASP A 51 -9.20 -7.80 -4.64
N LEU A 52 -10.22 -8.59 -4.31
CA LEU A 52 -10.21 -10.04 -4.59
C LEU A 52 -10.25 -10.31 -6.09
N TYR A 53 -11.08 -9.60 -6.83
CA TYR A 53 -11.13 -9.71 -8.29
C TYR A 53 -9.81 -9.27 -8.95
N ASP A 54 -9.21 -8.16 -8.51
CA ASP A 54 -7.89 -7.72 -8.99
C ASP A 54 -6.81 -8.78 -8.72
N LEU A 55 -6.89 -9.48 -7.57
CA LEU A 55 -6.01 -10.59 -7.22
C LEU A 55 -6.19 -11.79 -8.16
N GLU A 56 -7.42 -12.16 -8.48
CA GLU A 56 -7.72 -13.24 -9.45
C GLU A 56 -7.14 -12.89 -10.83
N CYS A 57 -7.37 -11.67 -11.31
CA CYS A 57 -6.80 -11.20 -12.58
C CYS A 57 -5.27 -11.24 -12.59
N ALA A 58 -4.64 -10.89 -11.46
CA ALA A 58 -3.18 -10.94 -11.34
C ALA A 58 -2.65 -12.38 -11.40
N TYR A 59 -3.30 -13.32 -10.74
CA TYR A 59 -2.95 -14.74 -10.84
C TYR A 59 -3.11 -15.28 -12.26
N ASP A 60 -4.19 -14.92 -12.94
CA ASP A 60 -4.40 -15.33 -14.35
C ASP A 60 -3.33 -14.76 -15.27
N PHE A 61 -2.90 -13.52 -15.02
CA PHE A 61 -1.82 -12.89 -15.76
C PHE A 61 -0.49 -13.62 -15.52
N VAL A 62 -0.13 -13.91 -14.27
CA VAL A 62 1.08 -14.65 -13.93
C VAL A 62 1.06 -16.06 -14.52
N ARG A 63 -0.09 -16.74 -14.48
CA ARG A 63 -0.28 -18.05 -15.14
C ARG A 63 0.01 -17.99 -16.64
N LYS A 64 -0.52 -16.99 -17.34
CA LYS A 64 -0.27 -16.79 -18.78
C LYS A 64 1.20 -16.50 -19.07
N ILE A 65 1.84 -15.67 -18.26
CA ILE A 65 3.28 -15.38 -18.41
C ILE A 65 4.12 -16.64 -18.20
N SER A 66 3.85 -17.41 -17.16
CA SER A 66 4.62 -18.63 -16.85
C SER A 66 4.54 -19.69 -17.96
N GLN A 67 3.47 -19.69 -18.75
CA GLN A 67 3.26 -20.59 -19.88
C GLN A 67 3.82 -20.05 -21.23
N THR A 68 4.45 -18.87 -21.23
CA THR A 68 5.11 -18.39 -22.45
C THR A 68 6.33 -19.24 -22.77
N HIS A 69 6.61 -19.43 -24.05
CA HIS A 69 7.73 -20.26 -24.51
C HIS A 69 9.07 -19.89 -23.84
N SER A 70 9.30 -18.60 -23.59
CA SER A 70 10.53 -18.13 -22.96
C SER A 70 10.66 -18.54 -21.50
N LEU A 71 9.55 -18.60 -20.74
CA LEU A 71 9.57 -18.98 -19.32
C LEU A 71 9.35 -20.47 -19.12
N ASP A 72 8.48 -21.10 -19.89
CA ASP A 72 8.17 -22.53 -19.81
C ASP A 72 9.43 -23.39 -19.97
N ASN A 73 10.36 -22.98 -20.82
CA ASN A 73 11.63 -23.66 -21.02
C ASN A 73 12.63 -23.58 -19.85
N ILE A 74 12.42 -22.65 -18.91
CA ILE A 74 13.32 -22.45 -17.78
C ILE A 74 12.67 -22.74 -16.42
N ILE A 75 11.35 -22.93 -16.40
CA ILE A 75 10.62 -23.31 -15.19
C ILE A 75 10.60 -24.85 -15.11
N ASP A 76 11.30 -25.37 -14.11
CA ASP A 76 11.26 -26.81 -13.83
C ASP A 76 10.00 -27.18 -13.05
N HIS A 77 9.77 -26.50 -11.93
CA HIS A 77 8.57 -26.73 -11.11
C HIS A 77 8.20 -25.49 -10.29
N PRO A 78 6.92 -25.31 -9.95
CA PRO A 78 6.49 -24.23 -9.07
C PRO A 78 6.89 -24.49 -7.62
N ILE A 79 7.27 -23.42 -6.91
CA ILE A 79 7.53 -23.45 -5.48
C ILE A 79 6.34 -22.80 -4.76
N GLY A 80 5.75 -23.53 -3.83
CA GLY A 80 4.62 -23.06 -3.02
C GLY A 80 3.27 -23.41 -3.65
N ILE A 81 2.84 -22.71 -4.70
CA ILE A 81 1.54 -22.95 -5.35
C ILE A 81 1.70 -23.26 -6.84
N ASP A 82 1.04 -24.33 -7.30
CA ASP A 82 0.94 -24.65 -8.71
C ASP A 82 -0.20 -23.85 -9.34
N LEU A 83 0.13 -22.79 -10.07
CA LEU A 83 -0.85 -21.90 -10.69
C LEU A 83 -1.72 -22.57 -11.74
N ILE A 84 -1.27 -23.69 -12.35
CA ILE A 84 -1.99 -24.40 -13.41
C ILE A 84 -3.05 -25.31 -12.79
N LYS A 85 -2.73 -25.96 -11.69
CA LYS A 85 -3.60 -26.95 -11.03
C LYS A 85 -4.48 -26.38 -9.94
N SER A 86 -4.09 -25.21 -9.38
CA SER A 86 -4.79 -24.63 -8.23
C SER A 86 -6.05 -23.89 -8.63
N SER A 87 -7.09 -24.04 -7.82
CA SER A 87 -8.32 -23.28 -7.90
C SER A 87 -8.12 -21.84 -7.44
N THR A 88 -9.01 -20.93 -7.85
CA THR A 88 -9.05 -19.54 -7.37
C THR A 88 -9.05 -19.45 -5.85
N LYS A 89 -9.80 -20.31 -5.17
CA LYS A 89 -9.87 -20.34 -3.70
C LYS A 89 -8.52 -20.66 -3.06
N GLU A 90 -7.79 -21.61 -3.61
CA GLU A 90 -6.46 -21.99 -3.15
C GLU A 90 -5.46 -20.87 -3.40
N MET A 91 -5.53 -20.20 -4.56
CA MET A 91 -4.70 -19.04 -4.88
C MET A 91 -4.93 -17.87 -3.91
N ILE A 92 -6.18 -17.53 -3.60
CA ILE A 92 -6.52 -16.50 -2.62
C ILE A 92 -6.02 -16.88 -1.22
N SER A 93 -6.17 -18.14 -0.82
CA SER A 93 -5.67 -18.64 0.46
C SER A 93 -4.15 -18.54 0.55
N HIS A 94 -3.45 -18.96 -0.51
CA HIS A 94 -2.00 -18.85 -0.62
C HIS A 94 -1.53 -17.39 -0.50
N PHE A 95 -2.20 -16.47 -1.20
CA PHE A 95 -1.87 -15.05 -1.13
C PHE A 95 -2.02 -14.52 0.30
N ARG A 96 -3.13 -14.80 0.97
CA ARG A 96 -3.38 -14.38 2.36
C ARG A 96 -2.32 -14.87 3.35
N GLN A 97 -1.73 -16.04 3.09
CA GLN A 97 -0.72 -16.65 3.96
C GLN A 97 0.70 -16.13 3.67
N ASN A 98 0.99 -15.72 2.43
CA ASN A 98 2.34 -15.44 1.97
C ASN A 98 2.57 -13.98 1.58
N ALA A 99 1.50 -13.20 1.34
CA ALA A 99 1.63 -11.79 0.98
C ALA A 99 2.17 -10.97 2.14
N THR A 100 2.92 -9.96 1.79
CA THR A 100 3.45 -8.97 2.75
C THR A 100 3.19 -7.56 2.23
N SER A 101 3.32 -6.58 3.10
CA SER A 101 3.25 -5.18 2.70
C SER A 101 4.45 -4.80 1.83
N VAL A 102 4.20 -3.99 0.80
CA VAL A 102 5.27 -3.30 0.04
C VAL A 102 5.64 -1.94 0.66
N TYR A 103 5.21 -1.70 1.90
CA TYR A 103 5.55 -0.54 2.73
C TYR A 103 5.11 0.81 2.15
N HIS A 104 3.95 0.84 1.50
CA HIS A 104 3.34 2.04 0.94
C HIS A 104 1.96 2.39 1.54
N PRO A 105 1.78 2.36 2.89
CA PRO A 105 0.52 2.79 3.49
C PRO A 105 0.34 4.29 3.31
N CYS A 106 -0.93 4.72 3.17
CA CYS A 106 -1.29 6.13 3.05
C CYS A 106 -2.73 6.36 3.54
N GLY A 107 -3.14 7.63 3.64
CA GLY A 107 -4.55 8.01 3.76
C GLY A 107 -5.09 8.18 5.17
N THR A 108 -4.29 8.01 6.23
CA THR A 108 -4.75 8.21 7.61
C THR A 108 -5.08 9.66 7.96
N CYS A 109 -4.54 10.63 7.19
CA CYS A 109 -4.81 12.06 7.32
C CYS A 109 -5.19 12.66 5.96
N LYS A 110 -6.06 11.97 5.21
CA LYS A 110 -6.32 12.28 3.79
C LYS A 110 -6.77 13.71 3.56
N ILE A 111 -6.33 14.25 2.42
CA ILE A 111 -6.75 15.55 1.92
C ILE A 111 -8.23 15.52 1.49
N SER A 112 -8.98 16.54 1.86
CA SER A 112 -10.34 16.80 1.38
C SER A 112 -10.69 18.27 1.58
N PRO A 113 -11.48 18.90 0.70
CA PRO A 113 -12.04 20.21 0.96
C PRO A 113 -13.09 20.20 2.10
N ASP A 114 -13.69 19.04 2.37
CA ASP A 114 -14.66 18.87 3.45
C ASP A 114 -14.01 18.26 4.69
N LYS A 115 -14.06 19.00 5.81
CA LYS A 115 -13.56 18.58 7.12
C LYS A 115 -14.18 17.30 7.68
N ASN A 116 -15.36 16.90 7.19
CA ASN A 116 -16.04 15.68 7.64
C ASN A 116 -15.52 14.44 6.89
N THR A 117 -14.82 14.62 5.77
CA THR A 117 -14.34 13.53 4.92
C THR A 117 -12.82 13.49 4.81
N GLY A 118 -12.10 14.48 5.33
CA GLY A 118 -10.65 14.54 5.36
C GLY A 118 -10.11 15.23 6.59
N VAL A 119 -8.80 15.15 6.78
CA VAL A 119 -8.08 15.72 7.93
C VAL A 119 -7.41 17.03 7.55
N VAL A 120 -6.92 17.16 6.32
CA VAL A 120 -6.25 18.35 5.83
C VAL A 120 -6.94 18.93 4.60
N SER A 121 -6.83 20.24 4.43
CA SER A 121 -7.28 20.98 3.24
C SER A 121 -6.34 20.76 2.05
N ASP A 122 -6.69 21.35 0.90
CA ASP A 122 -5.85 21.44 -0.30
C ASP A 122 -4.49 22.16 -0.07
N ARG A 123 -4.39 22.95 1.01
CA ARG A 123 -3.13 23.56 1.47
C ARG A 123 -2.42 22.72 2.55
N LEU A 124 -2.80 21.47 2.74
CA LEU A 124 -2.22 20.52 3.72
C LEU A 124 -2.37 20.99 5.18
N LYS A 125 -3.24 21.98 5.43
CA LYS A 125 -3.53 22.51 6.76
C LYS A 125 -4.61 21.67 7.44
N VAL A 126 -4.39 21.32 8.70
CA VAL A 126 -5.36 20.52 9.47
C VAL A 126 -6.63 21.33 9.70
N HIS A 127 -7.77 20.71 9.37
CA HIS A 127 -9.07 21.34 9.56
C HIS A 127 -9.34 21.64 11.04
N GLY A 128 -9.83 22.84 11.32
CA GLY A 128 -10.20 23.26 12.67
C GLY A 128 -9.04 23.61 13.61
N LEU A 129 -7.79 23.48 13.16
CA LEU A 129 -6.61 23.86 13.92
C LEU A 129 -5.84 24.99 13.23
N GLN A 130 -5.17 25.81 14.04
CA GLN A 130 -4.30 26.87 13.53
C GLN A 130 -2.83 26.41 13.55
N ASN A 131 -2.06 26.86 12.56
CA ASN A 131 -0.61 26.65 12.48
C ASN A 131 -0.16 25.17 12.55
N LEU A 132 -0.98 24.26 12.00
CA LEU A 132 -0.67 22.84 11.93
C LEU A 132 -0.89 22.33 10.51
N TRP A 133 0.12 21.67 9.96
CA TRP A 133 0.11 21.04 8.63
C TRP A 133 0.56 19.59 8.73
N ILE A 134 0.10 18.75 7.82
CA ILE A 134 0.57 17.38 7.64
C ILE A 134 1.04 17.24 6.19
N VAL A 135 2.30 16.80 6.01
CA VAL A 135 2.96 16.81 4.70
C VAL A 135 3.74 15.49 4.51
N ASP A 136 3.01 14.40 4.43
CA ASP A 136 3.54 13.05 4.22
C ASP A 136 2.54 12.17 3.46
N ALA A 137 2.81 10.87 3.34
CA ALA A 137 1.94 9.93 2.63
C ALA A 137 0.54 9.80 3.24
N SER A 138 0.34 10.17 4.50
CA SER A 138 -0.97 10.07 5.16
C SER A 138 -2.03 10.97 4.52
N VAL A 139 -1.60 12.02 3.81
CA VAL A 139 -2.53 12.95 3.13
C VAL A 139 -3.10 12.40 1.82
N PHE A 140 -2.53 11.35 1.25
CA PHE A 140 -3.03 10.77 -0.01
C PHE A 140 -4.38 10.07 0.22
N PRO A 141 -5.43 10.40 -0.52
CA PRO A 141 -6.72 9.73 -0.40
C PRO A 141 -6.68 8.28 -0.90
N ASN A 142 -5.74 7.96 -1.81
CA ASN A 142 -5.49 6.64 -2.36
C ASN A 142 -4.00 6.47 -2.63
N ILE A 143 -3.55 5.21 -2.71
CA ILE A 143 -2.21 4.91 -3.21
C ILE A 143 -2.11 5.35 -4.66
N THR A 144 -1.01 6.01 -5.01
CA THR A 144 -0.69 6.37 -6.41
C THR A 144 -0.41 5.10 -7.23
N SER A 145 -0.55 5.18 -8.56
CA SER A 145 -0.36 4.02 -9.45
C SER A 145 1.11 3.60 -9.54
N GLY A 146 1.70 3.24 -8.42
CA GLY A 146 3.11 2.89 -8.25
C GLY A 146 3.61 3.21 -6.86
N ASN A 147 4.93 3.08 -6.66
CA ASN A 147 5.58 3.38 -5.39
C ASN A 147 5.40 4.85 -5.01
N ILE A 148 5.06 5.11 -3.74
CA ILE A 148 4.68 6.45 -3.28
C ILE A 148 5.86 7.39 -2.98
N ASN A 149 7.12 6.93 -3.08
CA ASN A 149 8.28 7.75 -2.69
C ASN A 149 8.37 9.07 -3.49
N ALA A 150 8.30 9.01 -4.81
CA ALA A 150 8.36 10.22 -5.65
C ALA A 150 7.17 11.16 -5.41
N PRO A 151 5.90 10.67 -5.34
CA PRO A 151 4.77 11.50 -4.91
C PRO A 151 4.95 12.14 -3.53
N VAL A 152 5.50 11.44 -2.54
CA VAL A 152 5.76 12.00 -1.21
C VAL A 152 6.80 13.13 -1.27
N MET A 153 7.88 12.94 -2.02
CA MET A 153 8.89 13.99 -2.21
C MET A 153 8.30 15.24 -2.88
N MET A 154 7.46 15.06 -3.90
CA MET A 154 6.76 16.17 -4.56
C MET A 154 5.80 16.87 -3.60
N THR A 155 5.04 16.11 -2.81
CA THR A 155 4.13 16.64 -1.80
C THR A 155 4.89 17.44 -0.74
N ALA A 156 6.05 16.94 -0.29
CA ALA A 156 6.91 17.65 0.66
C ALA A 156 7.42 18.98 0.09
N TYR A 157 7.86 18.99 -1.16
CA TYR A 157 8.34 20.21 -1.83
C TYR A 157 7.22 21.26 -1.98
N ILE A 158 6.05 20.86 -2.47
CA ILE A 158 4.88 21.75 -2.61
C ILE A 158 4.41 22.21 -1.22
N GLY A 159 4.28 21.29 -0.28
CA GLY A 159 3.84 21.59 1.09
C GLY A 159 4.74 22.59 1.81
N GLY A 160 6.07 22.46 1.66
CA GLY A 160 7.02 23.42 2.20
C GLY A 160 6.81 24.84 1.64
N ASN A 161 6.53 24.97 0.35
CA ASN A 161 6.21 26.26 -0.27
C ASN A 161 4.89 26.84 0.27
N LEU A 162 3.84 26.02 0.36
CA LEU A 162 2.53 26.43 0.88
C LEU A 162 2.62 26.90 2.33
N ILE A 163 3.36 26.19 3.18
CA ILE A 163 3.61 26.56 4.58
C ILE A 163 4.36 27.90 4.66
N SER A 164 5.41 28.08 3.85
CA SER A 164 6.17 29.33 3.80
C SER A 164 5.31 30.53 3.42
N GLU A 165 4.42 30.36 2.42
CA GLU A 165 3.46 31.39 2.03
C GLU A 165 2.46 31.73 3.15
N ASP A 166 1.94 30.70 3.85
CA ASP A 166 0.97 30.90 4.92
C ASP A 166 1.59 31.60 6.14
N ILE A 167 2.83 31.26 6.50
CA ILE A 167 3.56 31.93 7.59
C ILE A 167 3.82 33.40 7.25
N LYS A 168 4.23 33.71 6.00
CA LYS A 168 4.45 35.11 5.56
C LYS A 168 3.20 35.99 5.64
N LYS A 169 2.01 35.41 5.55
CA LYS A 169 0.74 36.12 5.66
C LYS A 169 0.35 36.42 7.13
N LEU A 170 1.00 35.74 8.09
CA LEU A 170 0.77 35.91 9.52
C LEU A 170 1.70 36.96 10.14
N THR A 171 2.78 37.32 9.46
CA THR A 171 3.74 38.37 9.80
C THR A 171 3.42 39.68 9.07
#